data_f0107d35dfc75b020b77bbb4c0ccc570
#
_entry.id   f0107d35dfc75b020b77bbb4c0ccc570
#
_cell.length_a   1.000
_cell.length_b   1.000
_cell.length_c   1.000
_cell.angle_alpha   90.00
_cell.angle_beta   90.00
_cell.angle_gamma   90.00
#
_symmetry.space_group_name_H-M   'P 1'
#
loop_
_entity.id
_entity.type
_entity.pdbx_description
1 polymer ?
#
loop_
_entity_poly.entity_id
_entity_poly.type
_entity_poly.pdbx_seq_one_letter_code
_entity_poly.pdbx_strand_id
1 'polypeptide(L)'
;MMMRLVDIFMAIPYMFVLILLLVMFGRSISLLFIGIGLLSWLEMSRIVRGQTLSLKKREFVEAAQAMGVPGFTIVLRHIVPNLLGVVMVYATLLVPLMILTESFISFLGLGVQEPLTSWGALISEGASTMQYGTLWQLGFPLFFFVITLFAFYFVGDGLRDALDPKEHG
;
A
#
# COMPACT_ATOMS: atom_id res chain seq x y z
N MET A 1 -3.88 -23.58 3.02
CA MET A 1 -3.82 -23.17 4.44
C MET A 1 -3.39 -21.72 4.60
N MET A 2 -2.25 -21.25 4.07
CA MET A 2 -1.76 -19.86 4.21
C MET A 2 -2.80 -18.78 3.90
N MET A 3 -3.55 -18.91 2.79
CA MET A 3 -4.56 -17.88 2.42
C MET A 3 -5.76 -17.82 3.38
N ARG A 4 -6.09 -18.91 4.06
CA ARG A 4 -7.13 -18.84 5.10
C ARG A 4 -6.71 -18.01 6.30
N LEU A 5 -5.42 -18.03 6.66
CA LEU A 5 -4.88 -17.12 7.67
C LEU A 5 -4.97 -15.67 7.22
N VAL A 6 -4.58 -15.38 5.96
CA VAL A 6 -4.74 -14.05 5.38
C VAL A 6 -6.20 -13.59 5.44
N ASP A 7 -7.15 -14.47 5.08
CA ASP A 7 -8.59 -14.15 5.11
C ASP A 7 -9.10 -13.86 6.52
N ILE A 8 -8.61 -14.60 7.53
CA ILE A 8 -8.94 -14.35 8.95
C ILE A 8 -8.41 -12.99 9.40
N PHE A 9 -7.13 -12.66 9.08
CA PHE A 9 -6.56 -11.36 9.44
C PHE A 9 -7.26 -10.20 8.73
N MET A 10 -7.67 -10.38 7.48
CA MET A 10 -8.41 -9.33 6.74
C MET A 10 -9.86 -9.14 7.21
N ALA A 11 -10.41 -10.07 7.99
CA ALA A 11 -11.73 -9.88 8.61
C ALA A 11 -11.70 -8.83 9.73
N ILE A 12 -10.52 -8.54 10.28
CA ILE A 12 -10.36 -7.51 11.30
C ILE A 12 -10.11 -6.18 10.59
N PRO A 13 -10.88 -5.10 10.88
CA PRO A 13 -10.64 -3.81 10.27
C PRO A 13 -9.23 -3.30 10.59
N TYR A 14 -8.41 -3.17 9.56
CA TYR A 14 -6.98 -2.89 9.70
C TYR A 14 -6.68 -1.60 10.48
N MET A 15 -7.54 -0.57 10.34
CA MET A 15 -7.40 0.69 11.07
C MET A 15 -7.52 0.50 12.58
N PHE A 16 -8.43 -0.39 13.04
CA PHE A 16 -8.54 -0.70 14.47
C PHE A 16 -7.27 -1.36 15.00
N VAL A 17 -6.70 -2.29 14.23
CA VAL A 17 -5.43 -2.95 14.62
C VAL A 17 -4.31 -1.93 14.72
N LEU A 18 -4.21 -1.03 13.76
CA LEU A 18 -3.17 0.01 13.74
C LEU A 18 -3.32 0.99 14.90
N ILE A 19 -4.53 1.47 15.17
CA ILE A 19 -4.83 2.35 16.31
C ILE A 19 -4.51 1.65 17.62
N LEU A 20 -4.96 0.40 17.79
CA LEU A 20 -4.70 -0.37 19.00
C LEU A 20 -3.19 -0.55 19.25
N LEU A 21 -2.44 -0.86 18.18
CA LEU A 21 -1.00 -1.01 18.23
C LEU A 21 -0.33 0.28 18.72
N LEU A 22 -0.71 1.44 18.17
CA LEU A 22 -0.16 2.74 18.56
C LEU A 22 -0.55 3.14 20.00
N VAL A 23 -1.75 2.81 20.44
CA VAL A 23 -2.21 3.10 21.81
C VAL A 23 -1.51 2.20 22.84
N MET A 24 -1.28 0.92 22.52
CA MET A 24 -0.66 -0.03 23.46
C MET A 24 0.87 0.11 23.54
N PHE A 25 1.54 0.36 22.41
CA PHE A 25 3.00 0.35 22.34
C PHE A 25 3.63 1.74 22.24
N GLY A 26 2.80 2.77 22.15
CA GLY A 26 3.23 4.16 22.09
C GLY A 26 3.17 4.76 20.69
N ARG A 27 3.12 6.09 20.64
CA ARG A 27 2.98 6.87 19.41
C ARG A 27 4.35 7.15 18.82
N SER A 28 4.92 6.21 18.10
CA SER A 28 6.18 6.40 17.40
C SER A 28 5.99 6.27 15.88
N ILE A 29 6.72 7.08 15.13
CA ILE A 29 6.71 7.04 13.67
C ILE A 29 7.16 5.68 13.14
N SER A 30 8.17 5.08 13.77
CA SER A 30 8.66 3.75 13.40
C SER A 30 7.59 2.68 13.58
N LEU A 31 6.87 2.71 14.71
CA LEU A 31 5.80 1.76 14.98
C LEU A 31 4.63 1.92 14.00
N LEU A 32 4.31 3.17 13.64
CA LEU A 32 3.29 3.47 12.64
C LEU A 32 3.65 2.87 11.29
N PHE A 33 4.86 3.10 10.78
CA PHE A 33 5.29 2.55 9.50
C PHE A 33 5.42 1.02 9.50
N ILE A 34 5.93 0.44 10.59
CA ILE A 34 5.95 -1.01 10.77
C ILE A 34 4.52 -1.57 10.77
N GLY A 35 3.60 -0.93 11.48
CA GLY A 35 2.20 -1.34 11.54
C GLY A 35 1.52 -1.28 10.18
N ILE A 36 1.67 -0.18 9.43
CA ILE A 36 1.15 -0.05 8.06
C ILE A 36 1.75 -1.15 7.16
N GLY A 37 3.06 -1.32 7.18
CA GLY A 37 3.75 -2.32 6.35
C GLY A 37 3.35 -3.76 6.68
N LEU A 38 3.24 -4.08 7.98
CA LEU A 38 2.80 -5.40 8.44
C LEU A 38 1.36 -5.74 8.07
N LEU A 39 0.51 -4.75 7.83
CA LEU A 39 -0.87 -5.00 7.43
C LEU A 39 -1.05 -4.97 5.91
N SER A 40 -0.25 -4.18 5.20
CA SER A 40 -0.33 -4.04 3.73
C SER A 40 0.07 -5.31 2.97
N TRP A 41 0.90 -6.20 3.55
CA TRP A 41 1.27 -7.47 2.90
C TRP A 41 0.08 -8.40 2.67
N LEU A 42 -0.99 -8.26 3.47
CA LEU A 42 -2.19 -9.08 3.32
C LEU A 42 -2.86 -8.88 1.96
N GLU A 43 -3.04 -7.62 1.55
CA GLU A 43 -3.59 -7.28 0.23
C GLU A 43 -2.66 -7.73 -0.90
N MET A 44 -1.36 -7.43 -0.77
CA MET A 44 -0.36 -7.84 -1.75
C MET A 44 -0.32 -9.36 -1.93
N SER A 45 -0.46 -10.14 -0.86
CA SER A 45 -0.47 -11.60 -0.92
C SER A 45 -1.64 -12.15 -1.74
N ARG A 46 -2.81 -11.50 -1.70
CA ARG A 46 -3.97 -11.86 -2.53
C ARG A 46 -3.72 -11.58 -4.01
N ILE A 47 -3.15 -10.41 -4.30
CA ILE A 47 -2.82 -9.99 -5.67
C ILE A 47 -1.79 -10.96 -6.28
N VAL A 48 -0.68 -11.21 -5.56
CA VAL A 48 0.37 -12.13 -5.99
C VAL A 48 -0.19 -13.54 -6.21
N ARG A 49 -1.07 -14.02 -5.33
CA ARG A 49 -1.74 -15.32 -5.52
C ARG A 49 -2.59 -15.33 -6.79
N GLY A 50 -3.44 -14.32 -7.01
CA GLY A 50 -4.30 -14.24 -8.18
C GLY A 50 -3.49 -14.29 -9.47
N GLN A 51 -2.43 -13.49 -9.55
CA GLN A 51 -1.52 -13.45 -10.68
C GLN A 51 -0.76 -14.78 -10.86
N THR A 52 -0.29 -15.39 -9.78
CA THR A 52 0.38 -16.71 -9.83
C THR A 52 -0.55 -17.76 -10.40
N LEU A 53 -1.81 -17.80 -10.01
CA LEU A 53 -2.80 -18.76 -10.52
C LEU A 53 -3.09 -18.52 -12.02
N SER A 54 -3.09 -17.27 -12.48
CA SER A 54 -3.20 -16.95 -13.89
C SER A 54 -1.95 -17.38 -14.68
N LEU A 55 -0.76 -17.06 -14.19
CA LEU A 55 0.51 -17.41 -14.83
C LEU A 55 0.71 -18.94 -14.94
N LYS A 56 0.26 -19.71 -13.96
CA LYS A 56 0.32 -21.17 -13.99
C LYS A 56 -0.41 -21.81 -15.17
N LYS A 57 -1.39 -21.12 -15.74
CA LYS A 57 -2.18 -21.57 -16.90
C LYS A 57 -1.65 -21.04 -18.23
N ARG A 58 -0.49 -20.41 -18.24
CA ARG A 58 0.14 -19.91 -19.46
C ARG A 58 0.92 -21.02 -20.16
N GLU A 59 0.89 -21.01 -21.48
CA GLU A 59 1.51 -22.02 -22.35
C GLU A 59 2.98 -22.28 -22.03
N PHE A 60 3.75 -21.22 -21.74
CA PHE A 60 5.17 -21.36 -21.40
C PHE A 60 5.41 -22.11 -20.08
N VAL A 61 4.47 -22.03 -19.12
CA VAL A 61 4.54 -22.78 -17.86
C VAL A 61 4.13 -24.23 -18.09
N GLU A 62 3.08 -24.47 -18.88
CA GLU A 62 2.65 -25.81 -19.25
C GLU A 62 3.73 -26.54 -20.06
N ALA A 63 4.37 -25.86 -21.01
CA ALA A 63 5.50 -26.41 -21.76
C ALA A 63 6.68 -26.79 -20.86
N ALA A 64 7.03 -25.91 -19.90
CA ALA A 64 8.08 -26.21 -18.91
C ALA A 64 7.75 -27.43 -18.05
N GLN A 65 6.49 -27.59 -17.65
CA GLN A 65 6.01 -28.77 -16.91
C GLN A 65 6.08 -30.03 -17.76
N ALA A 66 5.66 -29.97 -19.03
CA ALA A 66 5.74 -31.10 -19.96
C ALA A 66 7.19 -31.57 -20.23
N MET A 67 8.14 -30.65 -20.20
CA MET A 67 9.57 -30.94 -20.29
C MET A 67 10.19 -31.50 -18.99
N GLY A 68 9.39 -31.68 -17.92
CA GLY A 68 9.86 -32.23 -16.64
C GLY A 68 10.64 -31.24 -15.78
N VAL A 69 10.54 -29.92 -16.02
CA VAL A 69 11.24 -28.90 -15.20
C VAL A 69 10.71 -28.93 -13.77
N PRO A 70 11.58 -28.98 -12.74
CA PRO A 70 11.13 -28.98 -11.35
C PRO A 70 10.27 -27.76 -11.00
N GLY A 71 9.19 -27.94 -10.24
CA GLY A 71 8.24 -26.87 -9.90
C GLY A 71 8.88 -25.65 -9.25
N PHE A 72 9.92 -25.83 -8.41
CA PHE A 72 10.66 -24.73 -7.79
C PHE A 72 11.40 -23.89 -8.85
N THR A 73 12.00 -24.54 -9.85
CA THR A 73 12.67 -23.85 -10.97
C THR A 73 11.67 -23.08 -11.81
N ILE A 74 10.48 -23.65 -12.05
CA ILE A 74 9.39 -22.96 -12.75
C ILE A 74 8.98 -21.68 -11.98
N VAL A 75 8.84 -21.78 -10.66
CA VAL A 75 8.52 -20.62 -9.83
C VAL A 75 9.58 -19.53 -9.97
N LEU A 76 10.85 -19.85 -9.74
CA LEU A 76 11.93 -18.85 -9.74
C LEU A 76 12.23 -18.28 -11.12
N ARG A 77 12.17 -19.09 -12.18
CA ARG A 77 12.62 -18.70 -13.51
C ARG A 77 11.51 -18.19 -14.42
N HIS A 78 10.26 -18.61 -14.16
CA HIS A 78 9.13 -18.27 -15.01
C HIS A 78 8.05 -17.47 -14.28
N ILE A 79 7.71 -17.80 -13.03
CA ILE A 79 6.61 -17.12 -12.33
C ILE A 79 7.10 -15.83 -11.68
N VAL A 80 8.14 -15.87 -10.85
CA VAL A 80 8.63 -14.71 -10.11
C VAL A 80 9.00 -13.53 -11.02
N PRO A 81 9.78 -13.69 -12.10
CA PRO A 81 10.12 -12.57 -12.98
C PRO A 81 8.88 -11.91 -13.62
N ASN A 82 7.89 -12.72 -14.01
CA ASN A 82 6.63 -12.20 -14.56
C ASN A 82 5.70 -11.55 -13.52
N LEU A 83 5.89 -11.83 -12.23
CA LEU A 83 5.17 -11.17 -11.15
C LEU A 83 5.78 -9.83 -10.77
N LEU A 84 7.08 -9.62 -10.98
CA LEU A 84 7.77 -8.41 -10.52
C LEU A 84 7.14 -7.14 -11.09
N GLY A 85 6.81 -7.11 -12.37
CA GLY A 85 6.13 -5.96 -12.99
C GLY A 85 4.81 -5.63 -12.30
N VAL A 86 3.97 -6.65 -12.11
CA VAL A 86 2.67 -6.49 -11.42
C VAL A 86 2.85 -6.04 -9.97
N VAL A 87 3.80 -6.63 -9.24
CA VAL A 87 4.10 -6.26 -7.84
C VAL A 87 4.57 -4.81 -7.76
N MET A 88 5.45 -4.37 -8.67
CA MET A 88 5.93 -2.98 -8.71
C MET A 88 4.80 -1.99 -8.95
N VAL A 89 3.91 -2.27 -9.91
CA VAL A 89 2.72 -1.44 -10.18
C VAL A 89 1.83 -1.32 -8.93
N TYR A 90 1.49 -2.44 -8.33
CA TYR A 90 0.65 -2.42 -7.12
C TYR A 90 1.34 -1.76 -5.93
N ALA A 91 2.65 -1.97 -5.76
CA ALA A 91 3.42 -1.29 -4.71
C ALA A 91 3.37 0.24 -4.89
N THR A 92 3.45 0.74 -6.12
CA THR A 92 3.35 2.18 -6.40
C THR A 92 1.94 2.71 -6.08
N LEU A 93 0.88 1.96 -6.42
CA LEU A 93 -0.50 2.34 -6.11
C LEU A 93 -0.83 2.27 -4.60
N LEU A 94 -0.07 1.49 -3.82
CA LEU A 94 -0.21 1.47 -2.36
C LEU A 94 0.35 2.73 -1.69
N VAL A 95 1.30 3.44 -2.32
CA VAL A 95 1.92 4.64 -1.72
C VAL A 95 0.90 5.70 -1.32
N PRO A 96 0.00 6.17 -2.21
CA PRO A 96 -1.01 7.17 -1.82
C PRO A 96 -1.96 6.65 -0.73
N LEU A 97 -2.29 5.36 -0.71
CA LEU A 97 -3.11 4.77 0.34
C LEU A 97 -2.39 4.78 1.70
N MET A 98 -1.08 4.51 1.72
CA MET A 98 -0.26 4.58 2.93
C MET A 98 -0.15 6.02 3.44
N ILE A 99 0.03 7.01 2.55
CA ILE A 99 0.04 8.43 2.89
C ILE A 99 -1.31 8.85 3.49
N LEU A 100 -2.41 8.42 2.88
CA LEU A 100 -3.76 8.69 3.38
C LEU A 100 -3.98 8.09 4.77
N THR A 101 -3.55 6.85 4.98
CA THR A 101 -3.65 6.15 6.26
C THR A 101 -2.84 6.83 7.36
N GLU A 102 -1.58 7.14 7.08
CA GLU A 102 -0.72 7.88 7.99
C GLU A 102 -1.35 9.22 8.37
N SER A 103 -1.80 9.98 7.36
CA SER A 103 -2.40 11.29 7.56
C SER A 103 -3.67 11.22 8.38
N PHE A 104 -4.50 10.20 8.21
CA PHE A 104 -5.70 9.99 9.02
C PHE A 104 -5.35 9.68 10.48
N ILE A 105 -4.37 8.80 10.73
CA ILE A 105 -3.90 8.47 12.08
C ILE A 105 -3.27 9.70 12.76
N SER A 106 -2.49 10.48 12.03
CA SER A 106 -1.89 11.72 12.52
C SER A 106 -2.94 12.82 12.78
N PHE A 107 -3.95 12.92 11.93
CA PHE A 107 -5.10 13.81 12.16
C PHE A 107 -5.83 13.49 13.46
N LEU A 108 -5.95 12.22 13.83
CA LEU A 108 -6.52 11.78 15.11
C LEU A 108 -5.57 12.02 16.31
N GLY A 109 -4.38 12.58 16.09
CA GLY A 109 -3.37 12.81 17.13
C GLY A 109 -2.64 11.56 17.62
N LEU A 110 -2.77 10.44 16.89
CA LEU A 110 -2.14 9.15 17.21
C LEU A 110 -0.89 8.86 16.38
N GLY A 111 -0.63 9.66 15.34
CA GLY A 111 0.49 9.48 14.42
C GLY A 111 1.76 10.21 14.84
N VAL A 112 2.33 10.95 13.90
CA VAL A 112 3.59 11.68 14.07
C VAL A 112 3.48 12.71 15.20
N GLN A 113 4.50 12.74 16.06
CA GLN A 113 4.59 13.67 17.21
C GLN A 113 5.69 14.70 16.98
N GLU A 114 5.56 15.87 17.60
CA GLU A 114 6.61 16.90 17.59
C GLU A 114 7.97 16.35 18.06
N PRO A 115 9.08 16.83 17.47
CA PRO A 115 9.22 17.95 16.52
C PRO A 115 8.97 17.57 15.05
N LEU A 116 8.58 16.33 14.77
CA LEU A 116 8.22 15.87 13.41
C LEU A 116 6.78 16.26 13.09
N THR A 117 6.49 16.43 11.81
CA THR A 117 5.14 16.72 11.34
C THR A 117 4.77 15.88 10.12
N SER A 118 3.48 15.86 9.79
CA SER A 118 2.92 15.20 8.62
C SER A 118 1.73 16.00 8.08
N TRP A 119 1.24 15.66 6.90
CA TRP A 119 0.04 16.28 6.34
C TRP A 119 -1.15 16.18 7.29
N GLY A 120 -1.36 15.01 7.89
CA GLY A 120 -2.46 14.79 8.84
C GLY A 120 -2.35 15.63 10.09
N ALA A 121 -1.14 15.78 10.66
CA ALA A 121 -0.89 16.62 11.83
C ALA A 121 -1.15 18.11 11.49
N LEU A 122 -0.65 18.61 10.36
CA LEU A 122 -0.88 19.99 9.92
C LEU A 122 -2.36 20.29 9.64
N ILE A 123 -3.08 19.33 9.04
CA ILE A 123 -4.52 19.45 8.77
C ILE A 123 -5.29 19.48 10.11
N SER A 124 -4.91 18.64 11.08
CA SER A 124 -5.52 18.63 12.42
C SER A 124 -5.32 19.93 13.15
N GLU A 125 -4.10 20.49 13.12
CA GLU A 125 -3.78 21.78 13.71
C GLU A 125 -4.58 22.91 13.04
N GLY A 126 -4.56 22.97 11.70
CA GLY A 126 -5.34 23.95 10.94
C GLY A 126 -6.85 23.85 11.17
N ALA A 127 -7.38 22.63 11.35
CA ALA A 127 -8.79 22.44 11.70
C ALA A 127 -9.12 22.95 13.10
N SER A 128 -8.24 22.78 14.07
CA SER A 128 -8.44 23.26 15.45
C SER A 128 -8.44 24.78 15.56
N THR A 129 -7.71 25.49 14.68
CA THR A 129 -7.60 26.95 14.66
C THR A 129 -8.61 27.63 13.74
N MET A 130 -9.41 26.89 13.00
CA MET A 130 -10.37 27.41 12.00
C MET A 130 -11.35 28.42 12.58
N GLN A 131 -11.81 28.24 13.83
CA GLN A 131 -12.71 29.15 14.53
C GLN A 131 -12.10 30.54 14.82
N TYR A 132 -10.78 30.69 14.76
CA TYR A 132 -10.07 31.96 14.97
C TYR A 132 -9.82 32.74 13.67
N GLY A 133 -10.42 32.32 12.54
CA GLY A 133 -10.29 32.97 11.25
C GLY A 133 -9.00 32.63 10.48
N THR A 134 -8.23 31.64 10.92
CA THR A 134 -6.97 31.21 10.31
C THR A 134 -7.18 30.10 9.27
N LEU A 135 -8.15 30.27 8.36
CA LEU A 135 -8.50 29.28 7.32
C LEU A 135 -7.34 28.85 6.44
N TRP A 136 -6.34 29.70 6.27
CA TRP A 136 -5.13 29.38 5.49
C TRP A 136 -4.30 28.26 6.12
N GLN A 137 -4.31 28.14 7.45
CA GLN A 137 -3.60 27.06 8.17
C GLN A 137 -4.16 25.67 7.85
N LEU A 138 -5.45 25.58 7.53
CA LEU A 138 -6.08 24.36 7.03
C LEU A 138 -5.94 24.25 5.51
N GLY A 139 -6.17 25.35 4.79
CA GLY A 139 -6.26 25.36 3.33
C GLY A 139 -4.97 24.95 2.63
N PHE A 140 -3.82 25.48 3.07
CA PHE A 140 -2.54 25.13 2.45
C PHE A 140 -2.13 23.65 2.65
N PRO A 141 -2.13 23.10 3.87
CA PRO A 141 -1.83 21.68 4.05
C PRO A 141 -2.78 20.76 3.27
N LEU A 142 -4.08 21.07 3.29
CA LEU A 142 -5.07 20.28 2.57
C LEU A 142 -4.84 20.33 1.05
N PHE A 143 -4.55 21.49 0.50
CA PHE A 143 -4.26 21.68 -0.92
C PHE A 143 -3.04 20.85 -1.36
N PHE A 144 -1.91 20.99 -0.64
CA PHE A 144 -0.70 20.24 -0.98
C PHE A 144 -0.85 18.74 -0.73
N PHE A 145 -1.60 18.34 0.30
CA PHE A 145 -1.93 16.93 0.53
C PHE A 145 -2.67 16.31 -0.65
N VAL A 146 -3.71 16.99 -1.14
CA VAL A 146 -4.50 16.53 -2.28
C VAL A 146 -3.63 16.44 -3.54
N ILE A 147 -2.82 17.45 -3.83
CA ILE A 147 -1.89 17.43 -4.97
C ILE A 147 -0.89 16.28 -4.84
N THR A 148 -0.35 16.05 -3.65
CA THR A 148 0.59 14.95 -3.41
C THR A 148 -0.06 13.59 -3.70
N LEU A 149 -1.28 13.36 -3.24
CA LEU A 149 -2.02 12.13 -3.53
C LEU A 149 -2.25 11.94 -5.03
N PHE A 150 -2.74 12.98 -5.72
CA PHE A 150 -2.94 12.92 -7.17
C PHE A 150 -1.63 12.66 -7.93
N ALA A 151 -0.54 13.32 -7.56
CA ALA A 151 0.76 13.11 -8.18
C ALA A 151 1.19 11.63 -8.08
N PHE A 152 1.05 11.01 -6.91
CA PHE A 152 1.37 9.58 -6.74
C PHE A 152 0.42 8.67 -7.50
N TYR A 153 -0.87 9.00 -7.59
CA TYR A 153 -1.82 8.24 -8.41
C TYR A 153 -1.45 8.29 -9.90
N PHE A 154 -1.11 9.48 -10.43
CA PHE A 154 -0.70 9.61 -11.83
C PHE A 154 0.62 8.88 -12.13
N VAL A 155 1.59 8.93 -11.20
CA VAL A 155 2.84 8.18 -11.35
C VAL A 155 2.58 6.67 -11.33
N GLY A 156 1.72 6.21 -10.42
CA GLY A 156 1.35 4.79 -10.31
C GLY A 156 0.62 4.28 -11.56
N ASP A 157 -0.30 5.08 -12.09
CA ASP A 157 -1.08 4.74 -13.28
C ASP A 157 -0.20 4.76 -14.53
N GLY A 158 0.64 5.78 -14.70
CA GLY A 158 1.62 5.83 -15.79
C GLY A 158 2.63 4.67 -15.75
N LEU A 159 3.03 4.21 -14.57
CA LEU A 159 3.89 3.03 -14.42
C LEU A 159 3.13 1.75 -14.79
N ARG A 160 1.86 1.66 -14.44
CA ARG A 160 0.98 0.55 -14.84
C ARG A 160 0.88 0.46 -16.34
N ASP A 161 0.57 1.57 -17.03
CA ASP A 161 0.45 1.61 -18.47
C ASP A 161 1.76 1.25 -19.16
N ALA A 162 2.89 1.75 -18.67
CA ALA A 162 4.21 1.43 -19.20
C ALA A 162 4.63 -0.04 -19.03
N LEU A 163 4.10 -0.74 -18.02
CA LEU A 163 4.42 -2.14 -17.72
C LEU A 163 3.33 -3.13 -18.18
N ASP A 164 2.21 -2.64 -18.74
CA ASP A 164 1.16 -3.52 -19.28
C ASP A 164 1.56 -4.01 -20.69
N PRO A 165 1.77 -5.33 -20.88
CA PRO A 165 2.20 -5.87 -22.17
C PRO A 165 1.10 -5.85 -23.25
N LYS A 166 -0.12 -5.42 -22.95
CA LYS A 166 -1.26 -5.49 -23.86
C LYS A 166 -1.35 -4.32 -24.84
N GLU A 167 -0.64 -3.21 -24.61
CA GLU A 167 -0.67 -2.06 -25.53
C GLU A 167 0.35 -2.13 -26.65
N HIS A 168 1.20 -3.16 -26.72
CA HIS A 168 2.25 -3.31 -27.73
C HIS A 168 1.99 -4.49 -28.71
N GLY A 169 0.72 -4.92 -28.85
CA GLY A 169 0.30 -5.97 -29.74
C GLY A 169 -0.73 -5.55 -30.79
#